data_ae284bacddfe290b582b3156dfe19dc2
#
_entry.id   ae284bacddfe290b582b3156dfe19dc2
#
_cell.length_a   1.000
_cell.length_b   1.000
_cell.length_c   1.000
_cell.angle_alpha   90.00
_cell.angle_beta   90.00
_cell.angle_gamma   90.00
#
_symmetry.space_group_name_H-M   'P 1'
#
loop_
_entity.id
_entity.type
_entity.pdbx_description
1 polymer ?
#
loop_
_entity_poly.entity_id
_entity_poly.type
_entity_poly.pdbx_seq_one_letter_code
_entity_poly.pdbx_strand_id
1 'polypeptide(L)'
;LCLGAVFIMISGLVFATTTWKILPNFIKLISLAIFAVLFYVASFVAYKKLDIIRTAKTFYVLGSIYVFVFVLAAGYFRLLGEYLSIRGSGRFLLFFIGMFFTEISLIYGLKLFREKWYGYICASGVSICFGLLVYTFTYEIKSLSFYYGIFAVVLIMIDRYKLINRLSQMFEPVKII
;
A
#
# COMPACT_ATOMS: atom_id res chain seq x y z
N LEU A 1 -20.36 15.18 -24.41
CA LEU A 1 -19.90 14.16 -23.44
C LEU A 1 -18.87 14.69 -22.45
N CYS A 2 -17.81 15.39 -22.89
CA CYS A 2 -16.77 15.92 -21.99
C CYS A 2 -17.30 16.95 -20.98
N LEU A 3 -18.18 17.86 -21.41
CA LEU A 3 -18.74 18.89 -20.53
C LEU A 3 -19.57 18.29 -19.38
N GLY A 4 -20.38 17.26 -19.65
CA GLY A 4 -21.13 16.54 -18.62
C GLY A 4 -20.24 15.83 -17.60
N ALA A 5 -19.14 15.21 -18.07
CA ALA A 5 -18.18 14.58 -17.17
C ALA A 5 -17.49 15.60 -16.25
N VAL A 6 -17.13 16.79 -16.77
CA VAL A 6 -16.55 17.88 -15.98
C VAL A 6 -17.54 18.39 -14.92
N PHE A 7 -18.82 18.57 -15.28
CA PHE A 7 -19.85 18.98 -14.31
C PHE A 7 -20.06 17.93 -13.22
N ILE A 8 -20.07 16.66 -13.56
CA ILE A 8 -20.18 15.55 -12.57
C ILE A 8 -18.95 15.56 -11.64
N MET A 9 -17.75 15.76 -12.18
CA MET A 9 -16.53 15.82 -11.36
C MET A 9 -16.55 17.03 -10.41
N ILE A 10 -16.92 18.23 -10.90
CA ILE A 10 -17.01 19.44 -10.07
C ILE A 10 -18.08 19.27 -9.00
N SER A 11 -19.27 18.79 -9.37
CA SER A 11 -20.37 18.53 -8.43
C SER A 11 -19.98 17.52 -7.36
N GLY A 12 -19.32 16.43 -7.76
CA GLY A 12 -18.76 15.44 -6.84
C GLY A 12 -17.71 16.01 -5.90
N LEU A 13 -16.82 16.88 -6.41
CA LEU A 13 -15.80 17.54 -5.61
C LEU A 13 -16.43 18.52 -4.58
N VAL A 14 -17.39 19.34 -4.99
CA VAL A 14 -18.12 20.26 -4.11
C VAL A 14 -18.89 19.48 -3.06
N PHE A 15 -19.61 18.45 -3.45
CA PHE A 15 -20.34 17.59 -2.52
C PHE A 15 -19.37 16.91 -1.53
N ALA A 16 -18.27 16.33 -2.00
CA ALA A 16 -17.28 15.70 -1.16
C ALA A 16 -16.66 16.69 -0.15
N THR A 17 -16.31 17.91 -0.58
CA THR A 17 -15.68 18.91 0.30
C THR A 17 -16.64 19.50 1.33
N THR A 18 -17.90 19.71 1.00
CA THR A 18 -18.92 20.24 1.93
C THR A 18 -19.42 19.20 2.90
N THR A 19 -19.80 18.02 2.39
CA THR A 19 -20.31 16.91 3.20
C THR A 19 -19.22 16.32 4.09
N TRP A 20 -17.95 16.30 3.63
CA TRP A 20 -16.81 15.80 4.39
C TRP A 20 -16.58 16.57 5.69
N LYS A 21 -16.86 17.87 5.72
CA LYS A 21 -16.70 18.68 6.94
C LYS A 21 -17.73 18.32 8.02
N ILE A 22 -18.93 17.95 7.62
CA ILE A 22 -20.07 17.68 8.51
C ILE A 22 -20.01 16.24 9.07
N LEU A 23 -19.42 15.31 8.31
CA LEU A 23 -19.37 13.90 8.67
C LEU A 23 -18.46 13.65 9.89
N PRO A 24 -18.90 12.82 10.86
CA PRO A 24 -18.05 12.32 11.94
C PRO A 24 -16.82 11.58 11.39
N ASN A 25 -15.71 11.67 12.10
CA ASN A 25 -14.43 11.08 11.67
C ASN A 25 -14.53 9.55 11.45
N PHE A 26 -15.37 8.87 12.24
CA PHE A 26 -15.61 7.45 12.10
C PHE A 26 -16.29 7.08 10.77
N ILE A 27 -17.28 7.87 10.33
CA ILE A 27 -17.96 7.66 9.05
C ILE A 27 -17.01 7.89 7.87
N LYS A 28 -16.11 8.88 7.96
CA LYS A 28 -15.06 9.11 6.95
C LYS A 28 -14.16 7.89 6.81
N LEU A 29 -13.78 7.29 7.93
CA LEU A 29 -12.93 6.11 7.92
C LEU A 29 -13.66 4.90 7.30
N ILE A 30 -14.90 4.66 7.68
CA ILE A 30 -15.72 3.60 7.08
C ILE A 30 -15.86 3.77 5.58
N SER A 31 -16.07 5.00 5.10
CA SER A 31 -16.18 5.26 3.66
C SER A 31 -14.91 4.87 2.91
N LEU A 32 -13.73 5.15 3.46
CA LEU A 32 -12.45 4.74 2.87
C LEU A 32 -12.30 3.22 2.84
N ALA A 33 -12.72 2.52 3.91
CA ALA A 33 -12.72 1.05 3.94
C ALA A 33 -13.66 0.47 2.87
N ILE A 34 -14.86 1.04 2.71
CA ILE A 34 -15.82 0.63 1.68
C ILE A 34 -15.21 0.81 0.29
N PHE A 35 -14.55 1.93 0.00
CA PHE A 35 -13.88 2.15 -1.29
C PHE A 35 -12.78 1.12 -1.53
N ALA A 36 -11.96 0.80 -0.53
CA ALA A 36 -10.94 -0.24 -0.66
C ALA A 36 -11.58 -1.59 -1.06
N VAL A 37 -12.65 -1.99 -0.36
CA VAL A 37 -13.38 -3.23 -0.65
C VAL A 37 -14.01 -3.20 -2.05
N LEU A 38 -14.62 -2.08 -2.45
CA LEU A 38 -15.21 -1.92 -3.78
C LEU A 38 -14.16 -2.10 -4.89
N PHE A 39 -12.96 -1.56 -4.73
CA PHE A 39 -11.88 -1.76 -5.70
C PHE A 39 -11.43 -3.22 -5.78
N TYR A 40 -11.33 -3.94 -4.67
CA TYR A 40 -11.03 -5.37 -4.70
C TYR A 40 -12.14 -6.19 -5.36
N VAL A 41 -13.40 -5.88 -5.07
CA VAL A 41 -14.56 -6.52 -5.72
C VAL A 41 -14.57 -6.23 -7.22
N ALA A 42 -14.35 -4.97 -7.62
CA ALA A 42 -14.26 -4.58 -9.02
C ALA A 42 -13.09 -5.30 -9.73
N SER A 43 -11.94 -5.43 -9.07
CA SER A 43 -10.82 -6.21 -9.58
C SER A 43 -11.19 -7.67 -9.81
N PHE A 44 -11.86 -8.29 -8.84
CA PHE A 44 -12.29 -9.68 -8.93
C PHE A 44 -13.31 -9.91 -10.06
N VAL A 45 -14.28 -9.00 -10.20
CA VAL A 45 -15.28 -9.03 -11.28
C VAL A 45 -14.62 -8.84 -12.64
N ALA A 46 -13.72 -7.87 -12.77
CA ALA A 46 -12.97 -7.61 -14.00
C ALA A 46 -12.09 -8.81 -14.40
N TYR A 47 -11.50 -9.50 -13.41
CA TYR A 47 -10.66 -10.67 -13.64
C TYR A 47 -11.47 -11.91 -14.05
N LYS A 48 -12.54 -12.24 -13.28
CA LYS A 48 -13.28 -13.50 -13.46
C LYS A 48 -14.46 -13.44 -14.44
N LYS A 49 -15.16 -12.30 -14.50
CA LYS A 49 -16.39 -12.20 -15.34
C LYS A 49 -16.16 -11.50 -16.67
N LEU A 50 -15.26 -10.52 -16.71
CA LEU A 50 -15.05 -9.70 -17.91
C LEU A 50 -13.77 -10.07 -18.67
N ASP A 51 -12.91 -10.89 -18.07
CA ASP A 51 -11.59 -11.30 -18.61
C ASP A 51 -10.69 -10.10 -19.03
N ILE A 52 -10.88 -8.95 -18.35
CA ILE A 52 -10.13 -7.72 -18.59
C ILE A 52 -9.00 -7.64 -17.59
N ILE A 53 -7.93 -8.42 -17.83
CA ILE A 53 -6.81 -8.58 -16.89
C ILE A 53 -6.14 -7.23 -16.55
N ARG A 54 -5.96 -6.33 -17.52
CA ARG A 54 -5.31 -5.03 -17.28
C ARG A 54 -6.10 -4.17 -16.31
N THR A 55 -7.41 -4.07 -16.49
CA THR A 55 -8.31 -3.32 -15.62
C THR A 55 -8.39 -3.93 -14.22
N ALA A 56 -8.43 -5.27 -14.14
CA ALA A 56 -8.41 -5.99 -12.88
C ALA A 56 -7.16 -5.65 -12.05
N LYS A 57 -5.98 -5.64 -12.67
CA LYS A 57 -4.72 -5.26 -12.01
C LYS A 57 -4.76 -3.84 -11.50
N THR A 58 -5.24 -2.89 -12.29
CA THR A 58 -5.34 -1.48 -11.90
C THR A 58 -6.26 -1.32 -10.69
N PHE A 59 -7.44 -1.94 -10.68
CA PHE A 59 -8.34 -1.90 -9.54
C PHE A 59 -7.74 -2.55 -8.30
N TYR A 60 -6.98 -3.63 -8.46
CA TYR A 60 -6.30 -4.27 -7.33
C TYR A 60 -5.27 -3.35 -6.69
N VAL A 61 -4.42 -2.71 -7.50
CA VAL A 61 -3.43 -1.73 -7.00
C VAL A 61 -4.11 -0.55 -6.32
N LEU A 62 -5.19 -0.02 -6.92
CA LEU A 62 -5.98 1.05 -6.29
C LEU A 62 -6.52 0.61 -4.93
N GLY A 63 -7.11 -0.59 -4.82
CA GLY A 63 -7.56 -1.14 -3.55
C GLY A 63 -6.43 -1.19 -2.51
N SER A 64 -5.23 -1.62 -2.91
CA SER A 64 -4.07 -1.67 -2.02
C SER A 64 -3.61 -0.28 -1.57
N ILE A 65 -3.63 0.71 -2.46
CA ILE A 65 -3.34 2.11 -2.10
C ILE A 65 -4.39 2.66 -1.11
N TYR A 66 -5.67 2.30 -1.30
CA TYR A 66 -6.73 2.72 -0.36
C TYR A 66 -6.57 2.10 1.03
N VAL A 67 -5.98 0.91 1.16
CA VAL A 67 -5.61 0.35 2.47
C VAL A 67 -4.58 1.25 3.16
N PHE A 68 -3.58 1.73 2.43
CA PHE A 68 -2.59 2.67 2.98
C PHE A 68 -3.26 3.99 3.42
N VAL A 69 -4.08 4.58 2.55
CA VAL A 69 -4.81 5.81 2.84
C VAL A 69 -5.74 5.64 4.06
N PHE A 70 -6.38 4.48 4.20
CA PHE A 70 -7.21 4.15 5.36
C PHE A 70 -6.42 4.20 6.67
N VAL A 71 -5.24 3.59 6.73
CA VAL A 71 -4.39 3.60 7.93
C VAL A 71 -3.91 5.02 8.23
N LEU A 72 -3.50 5.78 7.22
CA LEU A 72 -3.12 7.18 7.40
C LEU A 72 -4.28 8.06 7.89
N ALA A 73 -5.48 7.85 7.36
CA ALA A 73 -6.68 8.57 7.81
C ALA A 73 -7.02 8.23 9.27
N ALA A 74 -6.89 6.97 9.68
CA ALA A 74 -7.08 6.56 11.07
C ALA A 74 -6.11 7.28 12.02
N GLY A 75 -4.84 7.43 11.61
CA GLY A 75 -3.86 8.22 12.34
C GLY A 75 -4.14 9.72 12.32
N TYR A 76 -4.59 10.26 11.19
CA TYR A 76 -4.97 11.68 11.06
C TYR A 76 -6.13 12.05 12.00
N PHE A 77 -7.14 11.21 12.07
CA PHE A 77 -8.31 11.41 12.95
C PHE A 77 -8.04 11.00 14.40
N ARG A 78 -6.81 10.61 14.75
CA ARG A 78 -6.39 10.17 16.10
C ARG A 78 -7.20 8.98 16.64
N LEU A 79 -7.79 8.16 15.78
CA LEU A 79 -8.57 7.00 16.19
C LEU A 79 -7.69 5.87 16.78
N LEU A 80 -6.40 5.89 16.45
CA LEU A 80 -5.38 4.96 16.97
C LEU A 80 -4.64 5.53 18.22
N GLY A 81 -5.18 6.59 18.83
CA GLY A 81 -4.56 7.28 19.95
C GLY A 81 -3.61 8.41 19.52
N GLU A 82 -3.18 9.22 20.51
CA GLU A 82 -2.30 10.37 20.24
C GLU A 82 -0.91 9.96 19.78
N TYR A 83 -0.39 8.85 20.27
CA TYR A 83 0.92 8.31 19.93
C TYR A 83 1.03 7.97 18.44
N LEU A 84 0.05 7.22 17.90
CA LEU A 84 -0.01 6.80 16.49
C LEU A 84 -0.71 7.83 15.59
N SER A 85 -0.71 9.10 15.96
CA SER A 85 -1.22 10.17 15.11
C SER A 85 -0.12 10.68 14.17
N ILE A 86 -0.53 11.32 13.05
CA ILE A 86 0.42 11.95 12.10
C ILE A 86 1.30 13.00 12.77
N ARG A 87 0.80 13.64 13.85
CA ARG A 87 1.54 14.62 14.67
C ARG A 87 2.17 14.02 15.91
N GLY A 88 1.94 12.75 16.19
CA GLY A 88 2.48 12.04 17.35
C GLY A 88 3.93 11.60 17.17
N SER A 89 4.55 11.19 18.27
CA SER A 89 5.93 10.65 18.26
C SER A 89 6.03 9.33 17.48
N GLY A 90 4.94 8.55 17.41
CA GLY A 90 4.86 7.28 16.67
C GLY A 90 4.47 7.40 15.21
N ARG A 91 4.60 8.59 14.57
CA ARG A 91 4.21 8.80 13.16
C ARG A 91 4.89 7.83 12.19
N PHE A 92 6.16 7.51 12.39
CA PHE A 92 6.89 6.58 11.52
C PHE A 92 6.39 5.14 11.68
N LEU A 93 6.00 4.76 12.88
CA LEU A 93 5.35 3.48 13.14
C LEU A 93 3.99 3.40 12.44
N LEU A 94 3.22 4.49 12.41
CA LEU A 94 1.96 4.55 11.65
C LEU A 94 2.20 4.35 10.14
N PHE A 95 3.20 5.02 9.57
CA PHE A 95 3.58 4.83 8.16
C PHE A 95 4.04 3.41 7.89
N PHE A 96 4.84 2.83 8.79
CA PHE A 96 5.26 1.44 8.70
C PHE A 96 4.07 0.48 8.67
N ILE A 97 3.10 0.64 9.60
CA ILE A 97 1.90 -0.19 9.67
C ILE A 97 1.10 -0.08 8.36
N GLY A 98 0.89 1.14 7.85
CA GLY A 98 0.18 1.36 6.60
C GLY A 98 0.87 0.68 5.41
N MET A 99 2.18 0.86 5.26
CA MET A 99 2.96 0.21 4.21
C MET A 99 2.96 -1.30 4.36
N PHE A 100 3.10 -1.81 5.57
CA PHE A 100 3.12 -3.25 5.85
C PHE A 100 1.82 -3.95 5.39
N PHE A 101 0.65 -3.40 5.74
CA PHE A 101 -0.63 -3.96 5.26
C PHE A 101 -0.78 -3.85 3.74
N THR A 102 -0.31 -2.75 3.15
CA THR A 102 -0.32 -2.57 1.69
C THR A 102 0.58 -3.59 1.01
N GLU A 103 1.78 -3.85 1.55
CA GLU A 103 2.70 -4.86 1.02
C GLU A 103 2.13 -6.27 1.08
N ILE A 104 1.49 -6.65 2.19
CA ILE A 104 0.80 -7.95 2.28
C ILE A 104 -0.22 -8.09 1.15
N SER A 105 -1.00 -7.04 0.89
CA SER A 105 -1.96 -7.04 -0.22
C SER A 105 -1.26 -7.17 -1.58
N LEU A 106 -0.20 -6.41 -1.83
CA LEU A 106 0.54 -6.44 -3.10
C LEU A 106 1.22 -7.79 -3.35
N ILE A 107 1.79 -8.42 -2.32
CA ILE A 107 2.34 -9.78 -2.40
C ILE A 107 1.26 -10.78 -2.81
N TYR A 108 0.05 -10.64 -2.27
CA TYR A 108 -1.07 -11.48 -2.68
C TYR A 108 -1.47 -11.23 -4.15
N GLY A 109 -1.45 -9.96 -4.58
CA GLY A 109 -1.64 -9.57 -5.98
C GLY A 109 -0.59 -10.15 -6.93
N LEU A 110 0.69 -10.18 -6.50
CA LEU A 110 1.78 -10.83 -7.24
C LEU A 110 1.48 -12.31 -7.48
N LYS A 111 1.02 -13.02 -6.45
CA LYS A 111 0.63 -14.43 -6.56
C LYS A 111 -0.56 -14.63 -7.52
N LEU A 112 -1.52 -13.70 -7.51
CA LEU A 112 -2.73 -13.78 -8.32
C LEU A 112 -2.45 -13.50 -9.80
N PHE A 113 -1.71 -12.43 -10.11
CA PHE A 113 -1.52 -11.94 -11.48
C PHE A 113 -0.22 -12.39 -12.13
N ARG A 114 0.76 -12.88 -11.35
CA ARG A 114 2.07 -13.40 -11.81
C ARG A 114 2.83 -12.46 -12.76
N GLU A 115 2.76 -11.15 -12.51
CA GLU A 115 3.39 -10.13 -13.35
C GLU A 115 4.69 -9.62 -12.73
N LYS A 116 5.72 -9.46 -13.55
CA LYS A 116 7.04 -8.95 -13.12
C LYS A 116 6.96 -7.58 -12.44
N TRP A 117 6.09 -6.69 -12.94
CA TRP A 117 5.89 -5.35 -12.38
C TRP A 117 5.47 -5.36 -10.90
N TYR A 118 4.61 -6.29 -10.52
CA TYR A 118 4.24 -6.46 -9.10
C TYR A 118 5.44 -6.84 -8.24
N GLY A 119 6.38 -7.65 -8.78
CA GLY A 119 7.60 -8.01 -8.09
C GLY A 119 8.48 -6.80 -7.79
N TYR A 120 8.66 -5.88 -8.74
CA TYR A 120 9.41 -4.65 -8.52
C TYR A 120 8.75 -3.73 -7.49
N ILE A 121 7.42 -3.57 -7.56
CA ILE A 121 6.65 -2.77 -6.60
C ILE A 121 6.80 -3.36 -5.20
N CYS A 122 6.62 -4.68 -5.04
CA CYS A 122 6.78 -5.35 -3.74
C CYS A 122 8.22 -5.23 -3.22
N ALA A 123 9.24 -5.42 -4.07
CA ALA A 123 10.63 -5.30 -3.63
C ALA A 123 10.96 -3.88 -3.12
N SER A 124 10.46 -2.85 -3.84
CA SER A 124 10.62 -1.46 -3.40
C SER A 124 9.86 -1.17 -2.10
N GLY A 125 8.64 -1.67 -1.96
CA GLY A 125 7.83 -1.49 -0.78
C GLY A 125 8.41 -2.18 0.46
N VAL A 126 8.92 -3.41 0.33
CA VAL A 126 9.63 -4.11 1.42
C VAL A 126 10.86 -3.31 1.87
N SER A 127 11.60 -2.73 0.93
CA SER A 127 12.75 -1.87 1.26
C SER A 127 12.32 -0.62 2.02
N ILE A 128 11.24 0.04 1.61
CA ILE A 128 10.68 1.20 2.31
C ILE A 128 10.17 0.81 3.71
N CYS A 129 9.44 -0.31 3.83
CA CYS A 129 8.99 -0.84 5.12
C CYS A 129 10.15 -1.07 6.07
N PHE A 130 11.23 -1.70 5.58
CA PHE A 130 12.43 -1.92 6.38
C PHE A 130 13.06 -0.60 6.86
N GLY A 131 13.18 0.39 5.97
CA GLY A 131 13.69 1.71 6.32
C GLY A 131 12.85 2.44 7.37
N LEU A 132 11.52 2.40 7.24
CA LEU A 132 10.60 2.98 8.20
C LEU A 132 10.70 2.30 9.58
N LEU A 133 10.82 0.98 9.58
CA LEU A 133 10.99 0.20 10.81
C LEU A 133 12.29 0.57 11.51
N VAL A 134 13.42 0.56 10.80
CA VAL A 134 14.72 0.95 11.36
C VAL A 134 14.67 2.37 11.90
N TYR A 135 14.12 3.31 11.13
CA TYR A 135 14.02 4.71 11.57
C TYR A 135 13.15 4.89 12.81
N THR A 136 12.11 4.08 12.97
CA THR A 136 11.26 4.11 14.17
C THR A 136 12.03 3.79 15.45
N PHE A 137 13.05 2.91 15.36
CA PHE A 137 13.83 2.51 16.53
C PHE A 137 15.08 3.36 16.76
N THR A 138 15.72 3.85 15.71
CA THR A 138 17.02 4.52 15.82
C THR A 138 16.93 6.04 15.84
N TYR A 139 15.91 6.62 15.22
CA TYR A 139 15.74 8.08 15.04
C TYR A 139 16.94 8.78 14.37
N GLU A 140 17.94 8.03 13.89
CA GLU A 140 19.16 8.54 13.26
C GLU A 140 19.29 8.10 11.81
N ILE A 141 19.46 9.05 10.90
CA ILE A 141 19.63 8.78 9.46
C ILE A 141 20.96 8.07 9.20
N LYS A 142 22.00 8.35 9.99
CA LYS A 142 23.32 7.74 9.80
C LYS A 142 23.33 6.22 10.01
N SER A 143 22.57 5.75 10.98
CA SER A 143 22.41 4.32 11.27
C SER A 143 21.64 3.58 10.17
N LEU A 144 20.79 4.29 9.43
CA LEU A 144 20.00 3.73 8.34
C LEU A 144 20.89 3.05 7.26
N SER A 145 21.99 3.72 6.86
CA SER A 145 22.93 3.16 5.86
C SER A 145 23.55 1.85 6.31
N PHE A 146 23.91 1.73 7.59
CA PHE A 146 24.45 0.51 8.17
C PHE A 146 23.44 -0.65 8.13
N TYR A 147 22.20 -0.39 8.53
CA TYR A 147 21.13 -1.41 8.53
C TYR A 147 20.73 -1.82 7.12
N TYR A 148 20.72 -0.88 6.14
CA TYR A 148 20.52 -1.25 4.72
C TYR A 148 21.66 -2.11 4.17
N GLY A 149 22.91 -1.88 4.61
CA GLY A 149 24.03 -2.76 4.29
C GLY A 149 23.79 -4.19 4.79
N ILE A 150 23.37 -4.34 6.05
CA ILE A 150 23.02 -5.66 6.61
C ILE A 150 21.86 -6.29 5.84
N PHE A 151 20.81 -5.53 5.54
CA PHE A 151 19.65 -5.99 4.77
C PHE A 151 20.07 -6.50 3.39
N ALA A 152 20.92 -5.79 2.68
CA ALA A 152 21.46 -6.21 1.38
C ALA A 152 22.24 -7.52 1.48
N VAL A 153 23.10 -7.67 2.50
CA VAL A 153 23.83 -8.91 2.75
C VAL A 153 22.89 -10.08 3.02
N VAL A 154 21.85 -9.86 3.84
CA VAL A 154 20.84 -10.89 4.13
C VAL A 154 20.11 -11.31 2.85
N LEU A 155 19.72 -10.36 2.00
CA LEU A 155 19.08 -10.67 0.71
C LEU A 155 19.98 -11.51 -0.20
N ILE A 156 21.29 -11.15 -0.29
CA ILE A 156 22.28 -11.91 -1.07
C ILE A 156 22.45 -13.32 -0.51
N MET A 157 22.50 -13.46 0.81
CA MET A 157 22.60 -14.78 1.47
C MET A 157 21.36 -15.63 1.16
N ILE A 158 20.17 -15.05 1.27
CA ILE A 158 18.90 -15.75 0.96
C ILE A 158 18.90 -16.22 -0.50
N ASP A 159 19.37 -15.41 -1.44
CA ASP A 159 19.46 -15.80 -2.85
C ASP A 159 20.47 -16.95 -3.05
N ARG A 160 21.62 -16.87 -2.41
CA ARG A 160 22.69 -17.88 -2.54
C ARG A 160 22.33 -19.24 -1.93
N TYR A 161 21.56 -19.26 -0.85
CA TYR A 161 21.11 -20.54 -0.21
C TYR A 161 19.94 -21.21 -0.94
N LYS A 162 19.56 -20.75 -2.16
CA LYS A 162 18.45 -21.33 -2.94
C LYS A 162 17.12 -21.40 -2.18
N LEU A 163 17.00 -20.72 -1.03
CA LEU A 163 15.74 -20.58 -0.32
C LEU A 163 14.70 -19.89 -1.22
N ILE A 164 15.18 -18.99 -2.09
CA ILE A 164 14.39 -18.31 -3.11
C ILE A 164 13.96 -19.26 -4.24
N ASN A 165 14.58 -20.43 -4.45
CA ASN A 165 14.14 -21.32 -5.54
C ASN A 165 12.70 -21.83 -5.38
N ARG A 166 12.15 -21.89 -4.18
CA ARG A 166 10.70 -22.08 -3.96
C ARG A 166 9.89 -20.77 -4.09
N LEU A 167 10.51 -19.63 -3.81
CA LEU A 167 9.94 -18.28 -3.96
C LEU A 167 10.25 -17.69 -5.34
N SER A 168 11.25 -18.23 -6.09
CA SER A 168 11.73 -17.65 -7.36
C SER A 168 10.67 -17.68 -8.46
N GLN A 169 9.73 -18.60 -8.41
CA GLN A 169 8.56 -18.54 -9.30
C GLN A 169 7.64 -17.36 -8.95
N MET A 170 7.72 -16.82 -7.73
CA MET A 170 6.97 -15.62 -7.30
C MET A 170 7.80 -14.35 -7.42
N PHE A 171 9.14 -14.43 -7.33
CA PHE A 171 10.06 -13.28 -7.30
C PHE A 171 11.13 -13.37 -8.41
N GLU A 172 10.76 -13.82 -9.62
CA GLU A 172 11.67 -13.76 -10.78
C GLU A 172 12.38 -12.40 -10.96
N PRO A 173 11.77 -11.23 -10.67
CA PRO A 173 12.46 -9.96 -10.80
C PRO A 173 13.64 -9.75 -9.83
N VAL A 174 13.64 -10.43 -8.68
CA VAL A 174 14.71 -10.30 -7.66
C VAL A 174 16.00 -11.01 -8.10
N LYS A 175 15.94 -11.90 -9.07
CA LYS A 175 17.13 -12.57 -9.65
C LYS A 175 17.95 -11.68 -10.60
N ILE A 176 17.44 -10.53 -11.00
CA ILE A 176 18.05 -9.64 -12.00
C ILE A 176 18.81 -8.49 -11.32
N ILE A 177 18.70 -8.35 -10.00
CA ILE A 177 19.45 -7.41 -9.18
C ILE A 177 20.61 -8.14 -8.48
#